data_030ef1eb012077fc09d54157fc42067b
#
_entry.id   030ef1eb012077fc09d54157fc42067b
#
_cell.length_a   1.000
_cell.length_b   1.000
_cell.length_c   1.000
_cell.angle_alpha   90.00
_cell.angle_beta   90.00
_cell.angle_gamma   90.00
#
_symmetry.space_group_name_H-M   'P 1'
#
loop_
_entity.id
_entity.type
_entity.pdbx_description
1 polymer ?
#
loop_
_entity_poly.entity_id
_entity_poly.type
_entity_poly.pdbx_seq_one_letter_code
_entity_poly.pdbx_strand_id
1 'polypeptide(L)'
;MHSNYNPMQTSGMPLADKLKNMVWKITYVLFFRFSPSITGIFRKWRVFLLRLFGARISYKASIHPTAKIDYPWKLTMGDLSSLGENSWIYCLDYISIGEKTCIGKDVYILTGSHDITSLSFDLVTKPVKIGSGVWVATGCYVLPGVTLADMTVVAARSCVLKSTDEYDVVGGNPAKFIKKRVLS
;
A
#
# COMPACT_ATOMS: atom_id res chain seq x y z
N MET A 1 14.04 -13.59 -33.07
CA MET A 1 13.94 -12.14 -33.35
C MET A 1 12.62 -11.63 -32.82
N HIS A 2 12.65 -10.71 -31.82
CA HIS A 2 11.43 -10.19 -31.15
C HIS A 2 10.98 -8.88 -31.79
N SER A 3 10.74 -8.87 -33.12
CA SER A 3 10.40 -7.66 -33.87
C SER A 3 9.08 -6.97 -33.46
N ASN A 4 8.23 -7.66 -32.69
CA ASN A 4 6.91 -7.17 -32.29
C ASN A 4 6.81 -6.78 -30.81
N TYR A 5 7.89 -6.91 -30.02
CA TYR A 5 7.90 -6.48 -28.63
C TYR A 5 7.92 -4.96 -28.55
N ASN A 6 6.88 -4.37 -27.96
CA ASN A 6 6.79 -2.92 -27.75
C ASN A 6 6.17 -2.59 -26.39
N PRO A 7 6.97 -2.37 -25.34
CA PRO A 7 6.48 -2.07 -23.98
C PRO A 7 5.75 -0.72 -23.88
N MET A 8 5.79 0.12 -24.91
CA MET A 8 5.08 1.40 -24.92
C MET A 8 3.62 1.27 -25.35
N GLN A 9 3.18 0.08 -25.80
CA GLN A 9 1.78 -0.20 -26.18
C GLN A 9 0.92 -0.66 -25.00
N THR A 10 1.48 -0.75 -23.81
CA THR A 10 0.76 -1.22 -22.61
C THR A 10 -0.54 -0.45 -22.40
N SER A 11 -1.62 -1.19 -22.12
CA SER A 11 -2.89 -0.60 -21.70
C SER A 11 -2.71 0.03 -20.31
N GLY A 12 -3.05 1.28 -20.16
CA GLY A 12 -2.94 2.00 -18.89
C GLY A 12 -4.27 2.09 -18.14
N MET A 13 -4.24 2.72 -16.98
CA MET A 13 -5.45 3.05 -16.21
C MET A 13 -6.42 3.92 -17.02
N PRO A 14 -7.75 3.82 -16.75
CA PRO A 14 -8.76 4.67 -17.38
C PRO A 14 -8.43 6.15 -17.25
N LEU A 15 -8.75 6.95 -18.27
CA LEU A 15 -8.45 8.38 -18.28
C LEU A 15 -9.09 9.13 -17.11
N ALA A 16 -10.32 8.77 -16.74
CA ALA A 16 -11.02 9.37 -15.59
C ALA A 16 -10.24 9.16 -14.28
N ASP A 17 -9.69 7.95 -14.07
CA ASP A 17 -8.86 7.67 -12.90
C ASP A 17 -7.54 8.44 -12.93
N LYS A 18 -6.92 8.58 -14.10
CA LYS A 18 -5.70 9.39 -14.26
C LYS A 18 -5.95 10.86 -13.90
N LEU A 19 -7.03 11.44 -14.42
CA LEU A 19 -7.42 12.83 -14.12
C LEU A 19 -7.74 13.03 -12.63
N LYS A 20 -8.53 12.14 -12.04
CA LYS A 20 -8.85 12.19 -10.62
C LYS A 20 -7.58 12.06 -9.75
N ASN A 21 -6.66 11.17 -10.12
CA ASN A 21 -5.39 11.00 -9.42
C ASN A 21 -4.47 12.23 -9.59
N MET A 22 -4.53 12.91 -10.73
CA MET A 22 -3.79 14.17 -10.92
C MET A 22 -4.29 15.24 -9.95
N VAL A 23 -5.61 15.44 -9.82
CA VAL A 23 -6.20 16.37 -8.85
C VAL A 23 -5.82 15.99 -7.41
N TRP A 24 -5.85 14.69 -7.09
CA TRP A 24 -5.37 14.20 -5.81
C TRP A 24 -3.90 14.54 -5.56
N LYS A 25 -3.00 14.35 -6.54
CA LYS A 25 -1.57 14.66 -6.39
C LYS A 25 -1.33 16.15 -6.13
N ILE A 26 -2.09 17.03 -6.76
CA ILE A 26 -2.03 18.48 -6.47
C ILE A 26 -2.48 18.74 -5.03
N THR A 27 -3.62 18.17 -4.61
CA THR A 27 -4.14 18.27 -3.24
C THR A 27 -3.13 17.71 -2.21
N TYR A 28 -2.50 16.57 -2.53
CA TYR A 28 -1.47 15.97 -1.69
C TYR A 28 -0.30 16.94 -1.45
N VAL A 29 0.22 17.56 -2.50
CA VAL A 29 1.35 18.49 -2.39
C VAL A 29 0.96 19.72 -1.58
N LEU A 30 -0.20 20.32 -1.86
CA LEU A 30 -0.58 21.63 -1.26
C LEU A 30 -1.10 21.50 0.18
N PHE A 31 -1.87 20.45 0.48
CA PHE A 31 -2.66 20.40 1.72
C PHE A 31 -2.38 19.19 2.61
N PHE A 32 -1.79 18.12 2.09
CA PHE A 32 -1.54 16.91 2.84
C PHE A 32 -0.08 16.86 3.35
N ARG A 33 0.90 16.96 2.44
CA ARG A 33 2.32 16.75 2.72
C ARG A 33 2.90 17.73 3.74
N PHE A 34 2.49 18.98 3.70
CA PHE A 34 2.99 20.03 4.58
C PHE A 34 2.20 20.18 5.88
N SER A 35 1.21 19.30 6.11
CA SER A 35 0.49 19.29 7.38
C SER A 35 1.39 18.79 8.52
N PRO A 36 1.52 19.53 9.63
CA PRO A 36 2.37 19.11 10.75
C PRO A 36 2.00 17.73 11.29
N SER A 37 3.01 16.93 11.70
CA SER A 37 2.78 15.60 12.30
C SER A 37 2.45 15.65 13.79
N ILE A 38 2.63 16.82 14.42
CA ILE A 38 2.70 16.98 15.89
C ILE A 38 1.33 16.94 16.58
N THR A 39 0.22 17.22 15.89
CA THR A 39 -1.09 17.35 16.54
C THR A 39 -2.14 16.39 15.98
N GLY A 40 -3.03 15.91 16.86
CA GLY A 40 -4.15 15.05 16.46
C GLY A 40 -5.12 15.68 15.45
N ILE A 41 -5.18 17.00 15.38
CA ILE A 41 -6.00 17.76 14.41
C ILE A 41 -5.51 17.48 12.98
N PHE A 42 -4.21 17.59 12.72
CA PHE A 42 -3.64 17.34 11.39
C PHE A 42 -3.69 15.87 10.98
N ARG A 43 -3.70 14.93 11.94
CA ARG A 43 -3.99 13.52 11.65
C ARG A 43 -5.41 13.35 11.10
N LYS A 44 -6.42 13.93 11.74
CA LYS A 44 -7.81 13.89 11.27
C LYS A 44 -7.97 14.62 9.94
N TRP A 45 -7.26 15.72 9.73
CA TRP A 45 -7.24 16.46 8.48
C TRP A 45 -6.76 15.59 7.29
N ARG A 46 -5.66 14.87 7.46
CA ARG A 46 -5.15 13.96 6.43
C ARG A 46 -6.15 12.86 6.09
N VAL A 47 -6.77 12.25 7.11
CA VAL A 47 -7.82 11.26 6.89
C VAL A 47 -9.02 11.88 6.18
N PHE A 48 -9.45 13.07 6.56
CA PHE A 48 -10.55 13.80 5.90
C PHE A 48 -10.26 14.02 4.41
N LEU A 49 -9.07 14.51 4.05
CA LEU A 49 -8.70 14.70 2.65
C LEU A 49 -8.76 13.38 1.85
N LEU A 50 -8.20 12.30 2.38
CA LEU A 50 -8.25 10.99 1.73
C LEU A 50 -9.69 10.50 1.53
N ARG A 51 -10.56 10.68 2.53
CA ARG A 51 -11.97 10.33 2.45
C ARG A 51 -12.73 11.17 1.43
N LEU A 52 -12.40 12.46 1.30
CA LEU A 52 -12.97 13.35 0.27
C LEU A 52 -12.68 12.81 -1.14
N PHE A 53 -11.52 12.18 -1.34
CA PHE A 53 -11.17 11.50 -2.59
C PHE A 53 -11.67 10.05 -2.68
N GLY A 54 -12.45 9.58 -1.72
CA GLY A 54 -13.16 8.29 -1.77
C GLY A 54 -12.49 7.15 -1.01
N ALA A 55 -11.40 7.40 -0.26
CA ALA A 55 -10.81 6.38 0.61
C ALA A 55 -11.75 6.02 1.77
N ARG A 56 -11.76 4.77 2.19
CA ARG A 56 -12.53 4.27 3.33
C ARG A 56 -11.60 4.07 4.53
N ILE A 57 -11.27 5.15 5.22
CA ILE A 57 -10.29 5.16 6.31
C ILE A 57 -10.94 5.58 7.62
N SER A 58 -10.67 4.86 8.71
CA SER A 58 -11.10 5.24 10.04
C SER A 58 -10.43 6.56 10.49
N TYR A 59 -11.18 7.43 11.18
CA TYR A 59 -10.61 8.63 11.82
C TYR A 59 -9.66 8.33 12.99
N LYS A 60 -9.61 7.08 13.45
CA LYS A 60 -8.62 6.62 14.44
C LYS A 60 -7.30 6.17 13.80
N ALA A 61 -7.26 6.03 12.47
CA ALA A 61 -6.02 5.72 11.75
C ALA A 61 -5.04 6.91 11.80
N SER A 62 -3.75 6.59 11.66
CA SER A 62 -2.66 7.57 11.62
C SER A 62 -1.90 7.46 10.31
N ILE A 63 -1.77 8.54 9.56
CA ILE A 63 -1.08 8.57 8.29
C ILE A 63 0.02 9.63 8.35
N HIS A 64 1.26 9.22 8.12
CA HIS A 64 2.37 10.16 8.10
C HIS A 64 2.23 11.14 6.92
N PRO A 65 2.56 12.44 7.07
CA PRO A 65 2.39 13.43 5.99
C PRO A 65 3.20 13.12 4.73
N THR A 66 4.30 12.36 4.83
CA THR A 66 5.11 11.95 3.67
C THR A 66 4.69 10.61 3.07
N ALA A 67 3.69 9.92 3.65
CA ALA A 67 3.15 8.69 3.06
C ALA A 67 2.50 9.02 1.71
N LYS A 68 2.93 8.33 0.65
CA LYS A 68 2.40 8.50 -0.71
C LYS A 68 1.26 7.52 -0.93
N ILE A 69 0.14 8.00 -1.42
CA ILE A 69 -1.04 7.18 -1.73
C ILE A 69 -1.50 7.55 -3.13
N ASP A 70 -1.40 6.65 -4.07
CA ASP A 70 -1.98 6.81 -5.39
C ASP A 70 -3.37 6.18 -5.44
N TYR A 71 -4.32 6.79 -6.13
CA TYR A 71 -5.70 6.32 -6.28
C TYR A 71 -6.40 6.05 -4.93
N PRO A 72 -6.51 7.05 -4.02
CA PRO A 72 -6.99 6.84 -2.64
C PRO A 72 -8.38 6.20 -2.54
N TRP A 73 -9.24 6.31 -3.55
CA TRP A 73 -10.57 5.67 -3.59
C TRP A 73 -10.54 4.14 -3.63
N LYS A 74 -9.36 3.55 -3.81
CA LYS A 74 -9.15 2.09 -3.75
C LYS A 74 -8.52 1.64 -2.42
N LEU A 75 -8.33 2.55 -1.44
CA LEU A 75 -7.75 2.25 -0.13
C LEU A 75 -8.82 2.13 0.95
N THR A 76 -8.73 1.06 1.74
CA THR A 76 -9.49 0.89 2.98
C THR A 76 -8.52 0.69 4.14
N MET A 77 -8.75 1.36 5.29
CA MET A 77 -7.95 1.20 6.52
C MET A 77 -8.84 1.17 7.76
N GLY A 78 -8.60 0.19 8.62
CA GLY A 78 -9.30 -0.01 9.89
C GLY A 78 -8.83 0.92 11.02
N ASP A 79 -9.45 0.74 12.18
CA ASP A 79 -9.16 1.49 13.40
C ASP A 79 -7.73 1.28 13.88
N LEU A 80 -7.12 2.34 14.45
CA LEU A 80 -5.80 2.30 15.09
C LEU A 80 -4.66 1.80 14.18
N SER A 81 -4.85 1.80 12.87
CA SER A 81 -3.83 1.42 11.90
C SER A 81 -2.98 2.63 11.50
N SER A 82 -1.75 2.38 11.07
CA SER A 82 -0.82 3.46 10.74
C SER A 82 -0.06 3.23 9.44
N LEU A 83 0.19 4.33 8.71
CA LEU A 83 1.15 4.40 7.61
C LEU A 83 2.34 5.25 8.03
N GLY A 84 3.52 4.65 7.99
CA GLY A 84 4.79 5.28 8.37
C GLY A 84 5.31 6.27 7.34
N GLU A 85 6.39 6.94 7.74
CA GLU A 85 7.11 7.90 6.92
C GLU A 85 7.52 7.29 5.58
N ASN A 86 7.33 8.05 4.48
CA ASN A 86 7.68 7.68 3.10
C ASN A 86 7.09 6.34 2.62
N SER A 87 6.15 5.73 3.33
CA SER A 87 5.47 4.54 2.82
C SER A 87 4.75 4.87 1.51
N TRP A 88 4.73 3.94 0.57
CA TRP A 88 4.05 4.10 -0.72
C TRP A 88 2.96 3.05 -0.90
N ILE A 89 1.72 3.52 -0.96
CA ILE A 89 0.52 2.72 -1.14
C ILE A 89 0.06 2.92 -2.59
N TYR A 90 0.49 2.01 -3.46
CA TYR A 90 0.27 2.11 -4.91
C TYR A 90 -0.97 1.33 -5.30
N CYS A 91 -2.15 1.97 -5.17
CA CYS A 91 -3.46 1.37 -5.34
C CYS A 91 -3.93 1.36 -6.81
N LEU A 92 -3.21 0.73 -7.73
CA LEU A 92 -3.76 0.46 -9.08
C LEU A 92 -4.95 -0.49 -9.01
N ASP A 93 -4.98 -1.38 -8.00
CA ASP A 93 -6.10 -2.19 -7.57
C ASP A 93 -6.37 -1.92 -6.08
N TYR A 94 -7.36 -2.59 -5.50
CA TYR A 94 -7.76 -2.38 -4.12
C TYR A 94 -6.70 -2.82 -3.11
N ILE A 95 -6.49 -1.98 -2.09
CA ILE A 95 -5.69 -2.30 -0.91
C ILE A 95 -6.58 -2.19 0.32
N SER A 96 -6.65 -3.27 1.10
CA SER A 96 -7.32 -3.27 2.39
C SER A 96 -6.32 -3.50 3.52
N ILE A 97 -6.39 -2.67 4.57
CA ILE A 97 -5.56 -2.76 5.76
C ILE A 97 -6.50 -2.88 6.96
N GLY A 98 -6.37 -3.96 7.72
CA GLY A 98 -7.16 -4.23 8.92
C GLY A 98 -6.89 -3.26 10.05
N GLU A 99 -7.52 -3.47 11.19
CA GLU A 99 -7.34 -2.64 12.37
C GLU A 99 -6.04 -2.97 13.13
N LYS A 100 -5.52 -2.00 13.91
CA LYS A 100 -4.31 -2.18 14.74
C LYS A 100 -3.08 -2.63 13.95
N THR A 101 -3.04 -2.33 12.66
CA THR A 101 -1.96 -2.72 11.74
C THR A 101 -0.97 -1.58 11.58
N CYS A 102 0.31 -1.89 11.71
CA CYS A 102 1.39 -0.93 11.58
C CYS A 102 2.19 -1.15 10.28
N ILE A 103 2.09 -0.21 9.36
CA ILE A 103 2.93 -0.14 8.17
C ILE A 103 4.11 0.79 8.47
N GLY A 104 5.30 0.23 8.46
CA GLY A 104 6.53 0.93 8.83
C GLY A 104 6.99 1.98 7.81
N LYS A 105 8.10 2.63 8.14
CA LYS A 105 8.77 3.60 7.27
C LYS A 105 9.28 2.93 5.98
N ASP A 106 9.23 3.67 4.87
CA ASP A 106 9.74 3.23 3.55
C ASP A 106 9.17 1.87 3.08
N VAL A 107 7.94 1.54 3.47
CA VAL A 107 7.24 0.32 3.02
C VAL A 107 6.51 0.60 1.72
N TYR A 108 6.60 -0.33 0.77
CA TYR A 108 5.93 -0.28 -0.53
C TYR A 108 4.88 -1.39 -0.61
N ILE A 109 3.60 -1.00 -0.75
CA ILE A 109 2.49 -1.92 -1.00
C ILE A 109 2.02 -1.69 -2.41
N LEU A 110 2.23 -2.67 -3.27
CA LEU A 110 2.08 -2.56 -4.72
C LEU A 110 0.98 -3.50 -5.22
N THR A 111 0.05 -2.97 -6.00
CA THR A 111 -1.01 -3.77 -6.62
C THR A 111 -0.85 -3.90 -8.13
N GLY A 112 0.16 -3.26 -8.72
CA GLY A 112 0.44 -3.30 -10.15
C GLY A 112 1.75 -3.99 -10.48
N SER A 113 1.74 -4.70 -11.60
CA SER A 113 2.88 -5.33 -12.25
C SER A 113 2.65 -5.37 -13.76
N HIS A 114 3.51 -6.03 -14.49
CA HIS A 114 3.36 -6.22 -15.94
C HIS A 114 3.43 -7.70 -16.29
N ASP A 115 2.70 -8.10 -17.35
CA ASP A 115 2.85 -9.41 -17.94
C ASP A 115 4.11 -9.44 -18.81
N ILE A 116 5.15 -10.09 -18.28
CA ILE A 116 6.45 -10.22 -18.94
C ILE A 116 6.41 -11.17 -20.14
N THR A 117 5.31 -11.90 -20.35
CA THR A 117 5.11 -12.80 -21.47
C THR A 117 4.35 -12.13 -22.61
N SER A 118 3.68 -11.01 -22.35
CA SER A 118 2.98 -10.21 -23.36
C SER A 118 3.95 -9.40 -24.22
N LEU A 119 3.70 -9.36 -25.53
CA LEU A 119 4.48 -8.55 -26.48
C LEU A 119 4.30 -7.03 -26.24
N SER A 120 3.20 -6.62 -25.63
CA SER A 120 2.86 -5.24 -25.27
C SER A 120 3.18 -4.89 -23.83
N PHE A 121 3.76 -5.82 -23.05
CA PHE A 121 4.10 -5.60 -21.65
C PHE A 121 2.91 -5.09 -20.82
N ASP A 122 1.77 -5.78 -20.94
CA ASP A 122 0.48 -5.33 -20.45
C ASP A 122 0.48 -5.14 -18.92
N LEU A 123 -0.19 -4.09 -18.46
CA LEU A 123 -0.39 -3.83 -17.05
C LEU A 123 -1.30 -4.91 -16.43
N VAL A 124 -0.83 -5.57 -15.39
CA VAL A 124 -1.59 -6.53 -14.59
C VAL A 124 -1.73 -6.00 -13.18
N THR A 125 -2.96 -6.02 -12.66
CA THR A 125 -3.22 -5.59 -11.29
C THR A 125 -3.84 -6.70 -10.48
N LYS A 126 -3.45 -6.81 -9.20
CA LYS A 126 -4.05 -7.74 -8.24
C LYS A 126 -4.18 -7.05 -6.88
N PRO A 127 -5.33 -7.20 -6.18
CA PRO A 127 -5.52 -6.56 -4.89
C PRO A 127 -4.55 -7.10 -3.84
N VAL A 128 -4.24 -6.28 -2.85
CA VAL A 128 -3.46 -6.67 -1.66
C VAL A 128 -4.34 -6.54 -0.43
N LYS A 129 -4.33 -7.58 0.40
CA LYS A 129 -5.06 -7.62 1.67
C LYS A 129 -4.08 -7.74 2.83
N ILE A 130 -4.20 -6.85 3.80
CA ILE A 130 -3.41 -6.87 5.03
C ILE A 130 -4.39 -6.96 6.18
N GLY A 131 -4.29 -8.01 6.96
CA GLY A 131 -5.15 -8.31 8.10
C GLY A 131 -4.98 -7.33 9.26
N SER A 132 -5.55 -7.70 10.39
CA SER A 132 -5.50 -6.95 11.64
C SER A 132 -4.30 -7.33 12.49
N GLY A 133 -3.75 -6.36 13.25
CA GLY A 133 -2.59 -6.58 14.11
C GLY A 133 -1.29 -6.91 13.37
N VAL A 134 -1.24 -6.72 12.06
CA VAL A 134 -0.07 -6.96 11.21
C VAL A 134 0.99 -5.89 11.46
N TRP A 135 2.24 -6.30 11.50
CA TRP A 135 3.36 -5.38 11.48
C TRP A 135 4.24 -5.62 10.25
N VAL A 136 4.26 -4.64 9.35
CA VAL A 136 5.19 -4.61 8.23
C VAL A 136 6.33 -3.67 8.60
N ALA A 137 7.51 -4.21 8.86
CA ALA A 137 8.67 -3.43 9.30
C ALA A 137 9.28 -2.58 8.16
N THR A 138 10.23 -1.74 8.50
CA THR A 138 10.84 -0.75 7.60
C THR A 138 11.39 -1.34 6.31
N GLY A 139 11.16 -0.65 5.20
CA GLY A 139 11.77 -0.93 3.90
C GLY A 139 11.28 -2.20 3.21
N CYS A 140 10.10 -2.71 3.59
CA CYS A 140 9.53 -3.91 2.99
C CYS A 140 8.77 -3.61 1.70
N TYR A 141 8.69 -4.62 0.83
CA TYR A 141 7.84 -4.66 -0.35
C TYR A 141 6.77 -5.74 -0.19
N VAL A 142 5.51 -5.38 -0.40
CA VAL A 142 4.38 -6.31 -0.49
C VAL A 142 3.85 -6.26 -1.91
N LEU A 143 3.93 -7.40 -2.62
CA LEU A 143 3.68 -7.46 -4.07
C LEU A 143 2.22 -7.78 -4.41
N PRO A 144 1.81 -7.55 -5.67
CA PRO A 144 0.43 -7.74 -6.12
C PRO A 144 -0.13 -9.14 -5.82
N GLY A 145 -1.36 -9.18 -5.29
CA GLY A 145 -2.07 -10.42 -5.00
C GLY A 145 -1.75 -11.05 -3.64
N VAL A 146 -0.86 -10.44 -2.84
CA VAL A 146 -0.50 -10.95 -1.51
C VAL A 146 -1.61 -10.67 -0.50
N THR A 147 -1.89 -11.67 0.34
CA THR A 147 -2.65 -11.52 1.58
C THR A 147 -1.72 -11.75 2.76
N LEU A 148 -1.53 -10.73 3.61
CA LEU A 148 -0.93 -10.90 4.93
C LEU A 148 -2.06 -11.20 5.91
N ALA A 149 -2.12 -12.42 6.45
CA ALA A 149 -3.14 -12.81 7.42
C ALA A 149 -2.96 -12.05 8.75
N ASP A 150 -3.96 -12.16 9.63
CA ASP A 150 -3.96 -11.44 10.90
C ASP A 150 -2.70 -11.76 11.74
N MET A 151 -2.23 -10.77 12.47
CA MET A 151 -1.08 -10.86 13.38
C MET A 151 0.26 -11.20 12.70
N THR A 152 0.34 -11.21 11.36
CA THR A 152 1.59 -11.42 10.62
C THR A 152 2.63 -10.34 10.95
N VAL A 153 3.89 -10.73 11.01
CA VAL A 153 5.04 -9.83 11.10
C VAL A 153 5.92 -10.03 9.86
N VAL A 154 6.18 -8.94 9.16
CA VAL A 154 7.13 -8.90 8.05
C VAL A 154 8.41 -8.21 8.53
N ALA A 155 9.51 -8.96 8.61
CA ALA A 155 10.81 -8.44 9.05
C ALA A 155 11.34 -7.36 8.09
N ALA A 156 12.14 -6.44 8.60
CA ALA A 156 12.65 -5.31 7.84
C ALA A 156 13.35 -5.73 6.53
N ARG A 157 13.20 -4.91 5.48
CA ARG A 157 13.79 -5.10 4.15
C ARG A 157 13.40 -6.40 3.45
N SER A 158 12.24 -6.93 3.75
CA SER A 158 11.71 -8.14 3.12
C SER A 158 10.91 -7.84 1.86
N CYS A 159 10.92 -8.78 0.92
CA CYS A 159 10.09 -8.74 -0.29
C CYS A 159 9.09 -9.90 -0.25
N VAL A 160 7.80 -9.57 -0.01
CA VAL A 160 6.74 -10.57 0.17
C VAL A 160 6.04 -10.82 -1.17
N LEU A 161 6.22 -12.02 -1.71
CA LEU A 161 5.64 -12.48 -2.96
C LEU A 161 4.51 -13.51 -2.77
N LYS A 162 4.38 -14.07 -1.56
CA LYS A 162 3.39 -15.11 -1.24
C LYS A 162 2.60 -14.70 -0.01
N SER A 163 1.33 -15.10 0.04
CA SER A 163 0.48 -14.88 1.19
C SER A 163 1.00 -15.64 2.41
N THR A 164 0.64 -15.15 3.59
CA THR A 164 1.03 -15.70 4.89
C THR A 164 -0.17 -16.31 5.59
N ASP A 165 0.11 -17.19 6.55
CA ASP A 165 -0.88 -17.63 7.52
C ASP A 165 -0.88 -16.71 8.75
N GLU A 166 -1.93 -16.83 9.58
CA GLU A 166 -2.04 -16.06 10.82
C GLU A 166 -0.82 -16.30 11.74
N TYR A 167 -0.39 -15.21 12.39
CA TYR A 167 0.77 -15.20 13.29
C TYR A 167 2.11 -15.56 12.64
N ASP A 168 2.21 -15.60 11.31
CA ASP A 168 3.51 -15.81 10.68
C ASP A 168 4.46 -14.64 10.92
N VAL A 169 5.71 -14.97 11.21
CA VAL A 169 6.85 -14.05 11.08
C VAL A 169 7.60 -14.47 9.83
N VAL A 170 7.65 -13.58 8.85
CA VAL A 170 8.31 -13.82 7.56
C VAL A 170 9.42 -12.81 7.32
N GLY A 171 10.44 -13.18 6.56
CA GLY A 171 11.55 -12.27 6.26
C GLY A 171 12.43 -12.72 5.11
N GLY A 172 13.19 -11.77 4.56
CA GLY A 172 14.14 -11.98 3.48
C GLY A 172 13.62 -11.55 2.11
N ASN A 173 14.43 -11.75 1.08
CA ASN A 173 14.11 -11.47 -0.32
C ASN A 173 14.48 -12.68 -1.20
N PRO A 174 13.52 -13.50 -1.66
CA PRO A 174 12.10 -13.44 -1.32
C PRO A 174 11.84 -13.80 0.16
N ALA A 175 10.76 -13.24 0.73
CA ALA A 175 10.39 -13.51 2.12
C ALA A 175 9.98 -14.97 2.31
N LYS A 176 10.49 -15.59 3.39
CA LYS A 176 10.20 -16.95 3.80
C LYS A 176 9.73 -16.96 5.24
N PHE A 177 8.98 -18.00 5.62
CA PHE A 177 8.59 -18.24 7.00
C PHE A 177 9.81 -18.39 7.91
N ILE A 178 9.77 -17.74 9.07
CA ILE A 178 10.84 -17.81 10.09
C ILE A 178 10.32 -18.55 11.33
N LYS A 179 9.17 -18.10 11.86
CA LYS A 179 8.54 -18.66 13.07
C LYS A 179 7.09 -18.17 13.20
N LYS A 180 6.36 -18.71 14.16
CA LYS A 180 5.09 -18.10 14.60
C LYS A 180 5.36 -17.00 15.62
N ARG A 181 4.55 -15.92 15.53
CA ARG A 181 4.53 -14.83 16.52
C ARG A 181 3.88 -15.33 17.81
N VAL A 182 4.54 -15.11 18.92
CA VAL A 182 4.00 -15.37 20.26
C VAL A 182 3.78 -14.03 20.95
N LEU A 183 2.60 -13.82 21.51
CA LEU A 183 2.27 -12.65 22.33
C LEU A 183 2.40 -13.05 23.79
N SER A 184 3.01 -12.20 24.60
CA SER A 184 3.13 -12.32 26.06
C SER A 184 2.07 -11.48 26.77
#